data_f21313b6ee04987d011c2f24ea7d2a1a
#
_entry.id   f21313b6ee04987d011c2f24ea7d2a1a
#
_cell.length_a   1.000
_cell.length_b   1.000
_cell.length_c   1.000
_cell.angle_alpha   90.00
_cell.angle_beta   90.00
_cell.angle_gamma   90.00
#
_symmetry.space_group_name_H-M   'P 1'
#
loop_
_entity.id
_entity.type
_entity.pdbx_description
1 polymer ?
#
loop_
_entity_poly.entity_id
_entity_poly.type
_entity_poly.pdbx_seq_one_letter_code
_entity_poly.pdbx_strand_id
1 'polypeptide(L)'
;MTLALCFAAIGSVSAQKANVDAAKKLAGKPEKIDEARSLIQQAIENPETANSAETYYVAGKIEFDAFDKDYTSSMINPASVDYIKMGTNLLNGYNNFVKALPLDLVPDAKGKVKPKYTKEIIGKIKGHANDYFKAGADFFNAQKVYPEAYESFMIYADLPEQEFMQGEKIDLPDADRGTAYFNAGLAAYSGNDILKSADAFRKARNVGYEDKQAYIYEIACWQVAAQRDSTMEQTAKDRILEVAEAGDKKYGMEEPIFVNNIVNFLVTDGKYDQAVTKVSDLISANPDNAALYGLRGFVYDRMNNDDASVADYRKAASLDNVDFETLKNAGKKIYRAGADKWNAIEGSSAEAKAARQDVKVNYFEAAKAIADKAKAMNAEDSDLDYLIENIDYALTTYFN
;
A
#
# COMPACT_ATOMS: atom_id res chain seq x y z
N MET A 1 3.85 20.23 -61.10
CA MET A 1 4.33 19.18 -60.15
C MET A 1 3.39 18.98 -58.94
N THR A 2 2.12 19.26 -59.05
CA THR A 2 1.16 19.27 -57.91
C THR A 2 0.08 18.15 -57.99
N LEU A 3 0.04 17.38 -59.08
CA LEU A 3 -0.93 16.29 -59.23
C LEU A 3 -0.43 14.91 -58.71
N ALA A 4 0.87 14.72 -58.57
CA ALA A 4 1.42 13.43 -58.16
C ALA A 4 1.36 13.17 -56.62
N LEU A 5 1.30 14.25 -55.80
CA LEU A 5 1.20 14.13 -54.34
C LEU A 5 -0.21 13.74 -53.85
N CYS A 6 -1.27 14.17 -54.56
CA CYS A 6 -2.65 13.80 -54.23
C CYS A 6 -2.98 12.33 -54.52
N PHE A 7 -2.35 11.71 -55.51
CA PHE A 7 -2.58 10.30 -55.84
C PHE A 7 -1.88 9.34 -54.88
N ALA A 8 -0.74 9.74 -54.28
CA ALA A 8 -0.04 8.93 -53.28
C ALA A 8 -0.83 8.91 -51.96
N ALA A 9 -1.44 10.05 -51.56
CA ALA A 9 -2.23 10.13 -50.32
C ALA A 9 -3.55 9.31 -50.42
N ILE A 10 -4.24 9.37 -51.58
CA ILE A 10 -5.49 8.61 -51.79
C ILE A 10 -5.19 7.10 -51.84
N GLY A 11 -4.04 6.68 -52.34
CA GLY A 11 -3.60 5.28 -52.36
C GLY A 11 -3.30 4.72 -50.96
N SER A 12 -2.76 5.54 -50.08
CA SER A 12 -2.44 5.13 -48.70
C SER A 12 -3.69 4.97 -47.82
N VAL A 13 -4.66 5.87 -47.91
CA VAL A 13 -5.96 5.78 -47.21
C VAL A 13 -6.71 4.49 -47.56
N SER A 14 -6.78 4.20 -48.87
CA SER A 14 -7.45 2.99 -49.38
C SER A 14 -6.74 1.70 -48.89
N ALA A 15 -5.41 1.70 -48.84
CA ALA A 15 -4.62 0.57 -48.41
C ALA A 15 -4.76 0.30 -46.88
N GLN A 16 -4.76 1.34 -46.04
CA GLN A 16 -4.85 1.17 -44.59
C GLN A 16 -6.25 0.80 -44.11
N LYS A 17 -7.29 1.34 -44.74
CA LYS A 17 -8.67 0.88 -44.52
C LYS A 17 -8.85 -0.58 -44.97
N ALA A 18 -8.18 -0.99 -46.05
CA ALA A 18 -8.16 -2.37 -46.47
C ALA A 18 -7.47 -3.29 -45.43
N ASN A 19 -6.46 -2.81 -44.72
CA ASN A 19 -5.82 -3.54 -43.62
C ASN A 19 -6.79 -3.75 -42.45
N VAL A 20 -7.58 -2.74 -42.03
CA VAL A 20 -8.61 -2.90 -41.00
C VAL A 20 -9.66 -3.92 -41.44
N ASP A 21 -10.17 -3.81 -42.69
CA ASP A 21 -11.14 -4.75 -43.23
C ASP A 21 -10.58 -6.18 -43.37
N ALA A 22 -9.31 -6.34 -43.72
CA ALA A 22 -8.64 -7.62 -43.78
C ALA A 22 -8.43 -8.23 -42.39
N ALA A 23 -7.94 -7.44 -41.42
CA ALA A 23 -7.78 -7.86 -40.04
C ALA A 23 -9.13 -8.30 -39.47
N LYS A 24 -10.20 -7.55 -39.70
CA LYS A 24 -11.55 -7.89 -39.24
C LYS A 24 -12.07 -9.21 -39.81
N LYS A 25 -11.74 -9.56 -41.04
CA LYS A 25 -12.10 -10.86 -41.66
C LYS A 25 -11.29 -12.02 -41.07
N LEU A 26 -10.11 -11.74 -40.54
CA LEU A 26 -9.23 -12.74 -39.92
C LEU A 26 -9.48 -12.88 -38.41
N ALA A 27 -10.03 -11.85 -37.77
CA ALA A 27 -10.51 -11.95 -36.41
C ALA A 27 -11.51 -13.10 -36.28
N GLY A 28 -11.40 -13.91 -35.27
CA GLY A 28 -12.22 -15.12 -35.08
C GLY A 28 -11.69 -16.36 -35.83
N LYS A 29 -10.57 -16.25 -36.57
CA LYS A 29 -9.85 -17.41 -37.11
C LYS A 29 -8.61 -17.69 -36.29
N PRO A 30 -8.64 -18.69 -35.40
CA PRO A 30 -7.56 -18.93 -34.42
C PRO A 30 -6.18 -19.09 -35.04
N GLU A 31 -6.09 -19.70 -36.23
CA GLU A 31 -4.86 -19.91 -37.00
C GLU A 31 -4.33 -18.65 -37.71
N LYS A 32 -5.12 -17.57 -37.71
CA LYS A 32 -4.82 -16.31 -38.41
C LYS A 32 -4.66 -15.10 -37.48
N ILE A 33 -4.64 -15.31 -36.17
CA ILE A 33 -4.57 -14.23 -35.15
C ILE A 33 -3.34 -13.36 -35.39
N ASP A 34 -2.16 -13.95 -35.61
CA ASP A 34 -0.92 -13.18 -35.76
C ASP A 34 -0.89 -12.38 -37.06
N GLU A 35 -1.50 -12.88 -38.12
CA GLU A 35 -1.70 -12.15 -39.38
C GLU A 35 -2.66 -10.96 -39.15
N ALA A 36 -3.76 -11.18 -38.43
CA ALA A 36 -4.70 -10.11 -38.06
C ALA A 36 -4.04 -9.02 -37.22
N ARG A 37 -3.22 -9.39 -36.22
CA ARG A 37 -2.43 -8.46 -35.38
C ARG A 37 -1.50 -7.60 -36.24
N SER A 38 -0.77 -8.21 -37.17
CA SER A 38 0.16 -7.47 -38.04
C SER A 38 -0.58 -6.43 -38.91
N LEU A 39 -1.72 -6.78 -39.45
CA LEU A 39 -2.52 -5.88 -40.28
C LEU A 39 -3.12 -4.72 -39.48
N ILE A 40 -3.68 -5.01 -38.30
CA ILE A 40 -4.29 -3.96 -37.47
C ILE A 40 -3.26 -3.03 -36.86
N GLN A 41 -2.06 -3.52 -36.55
CA GLN A 41 -0.96 -2.71 -36.04
C GLN A 41 -0.53 -1.67 -37.08
N GLN A 42 -0.42 -2.05 -38.34
CA GLN A 42 -0.15 -1.10 -39.45
C GLN A 42 -1.22 -0.01 -39.55
N ALA A 43 -2.49 -0.35 -39.29
CA ALA A 43 -3.58 0.62 -39.27
C ALA A 43 -3.53 1.54 -38.02
N ILE A 44 -3.11 1.05 -36.88
CA ILE A 44 -2.93 1.86 -35.64
C ILE A 44 -1.79 2.87 -35.82
N GLU A 45 -0.73 2.50 -36.51
CA GLU A 45 0.42 3.38 -36.75
C GLU A 45 0.20 4.42 -37.83
N ASN A 46 -0.84 4.26 -38.65
CA ASN A 46 -1.14 5.21 -39.72
C ASN A 46 -2.02 6.36 -39.24
N PRO A 47 -1.61 7.64 -39.40
CA PRO A 47 -2.35 8.80 -38.92
C PRO A 47 -3.82 8.90 -39.45
N GLU A 48 -4.13 8.31 -40.59
CA GLU A 48 -5.46 8.37 -41.20
C GLU A 48 -6.45 7.38 -40.57
N THR A 49 -5.95 6.27 -40.02
CA THR A 49 -6.75 5.23 -39.36
C THR A 49 -6.56 5.16 -37.86
N ALA A 50 -5.51 5.80 -37.29
CA ALA A 50 -5.21 5.85 -35.88
C ALA A 50 -6.31 6.52 -35.02
N ASN A 51 -7.15 7.37 -35.63
CA ASN A 51 -8.26 8.05 -34.95
C ASN A 51 -9.63 7.45 -35.28
N SER A 52 -9.67 6.20 -35.73
CA SER A 52 -10.90 5.49 -36.04
C SER A 52 -11.34 4.54 -34.93
N ALA A 53 -12.59 4.64 -34.47
CA ALA A 53 -13.18 3.69 -33.54
C ALA A 53 -13.09 2.25 -34.09
N GLU A 54 -13.29 2.03 -35.40
CA GLU A 54 -13.22 0.72 -36.03
C GLU A 54 -11.84 0.08 -35.86
N THR A 55 -10.78 0.86 -36.00
CA THR A 55 -9.41 0.37 -35.85
C THR A 55 -9.18 -0.25 -34.46
N TYR A 56 -9.51 0.47 -33.40
CA TYR A 56 -9.34 -0.03 -32.03
C TYR A 56 -10.37 -1.10 -31.66
N TYR A 57 -11.59 -1.01 -32.17
CA TYR A 57 -12.57 -2.08 -31.99
C TYR A 57 -12.08 -3.40 -32.60
N VAL A 58 -11.55 -3.39 -33.83
CA VAL A 58 -11.00 -4.59 -34.48
C VAL A 58 -9.76 -5.11 -33.71
N ALA A 59 -8.88 -4.20 -33.28
CA ALA A 59 -7.72 -4.57 -32.47
C ALA A 59 -8.15 -5.26 -31.16
N GLY A 60 -9.08 -4.67 -30.43
CA GLY A 60 -9.59 -5.27 -29.19
C GLY A 60 -10.26 -6.62 -29.43
N LYS A 61 -11.07 -6.72 -30.50
CA LYS A 61 -11.73 -7.98 -30.86
C LYS A 61 -10.73 -9.11 -31.13
N ILE A 62 -9.64 -8.84 -31.86
CA ILE A 62 -8.60 -9.83 -32.15
C ILE A 62 -8.01 -10.38 -30.84
N GLU A 63 -7.74 -9.51 -29.88
CA GLU A 63 -7.15 -9.92 -28.60
C GLU A 63 -8.15 -10.69 -27.72
N PHE A 64 -9.42 -10.28 -27.67
CA PHE A 64 -10.45 -11.06 -26.99
C PHE A 64 -10.69 -12.43 -27.65
N ASP A 65 -10.67 -12.52 -28.98
CA ASP A 65 -10.81 -13.81 -29.69
C ASP A 65 -9.61 -14.73 -29.38
N ALA A 66 -8.41 -14.15 -29.22
CA ALA A 66 -7.21 -14.89 -28.78
C ALA A 66 -7.36 -15.39 -27.33
N PHE A 67 -7.85 -14.55 -26.44
CA PHE A 67 -8.14 -14.91 -25.06
C PHE A 67 -9.17 -16.04 -24.99
N ASP A 68 -10.30 -15.92 -25.65
CA ASP A 68 -11.39 -16.92 -25.65
C ASP A 68 -10.94 -18.29 -26.15
N LYS A 69 -10.06 -18.31 -27.16
CA LYS A 69 -9.44 -19.54 -27.65
C LYS A 69 -8.59 -20.21 -26.56
N ASP A 70 -7.69 -19.45 -25.93
CA ASP A 70 -6.79 -19.97 -24.91
C ASP A 70 -7.59 -20.35 -23.65
N TYR A 71 -8.62 -19.59 -23.28
CA TYR A 71 -9.55 -19.92 -22.21
C TYR A 71 -10.28 -21.24 -22.46
N THR A 72 -10.84 -21.44 -23.67
CA THR A 72 -11.47 -22.69 -24.06
C THR A 72 -10.48 -23.87 -23.98
N SER A 73 -9.26 -23.66 -24.45
CA SER A 73 -8.19 -24.68 -24.35
C SER A 73 -7.84 -25.01 -22.91
N SER A 74 -7.82 -24.01 -22.02
CA SER A 74 -7.54 -24.21 -20.59
C SER A 74 -8.59 -25.05 -19.88
N MET A 75 -9.84 -24.99 -20.31
CA MET A 75 -10.93 -25.83 -19.77
C MET A 75 -10.78 -27.30 -20.15
N ILE A 76 -10.13 -27.60 -21.26
CA ILE A 76 -9.90 -28.97 -21.74
C ILE A 76 -8.58 -29.53 -21.21
N ASN A 77 -7.50 -28.78 -21.32
CA ASN A 77 -6.17 -29.15 -20.88
C ASN A 77 -5.43 -27.94 -20.30
N PRO A 78 -5.56 -27.68 -18.98
CA PRO A 78 -4.94 -26.52 -18.31
C PRO A 78 -3.43 -26.41 -18.53
N ALA A 79 -2.72 -27.54 -18.64
CA ALA A 79 -1.27 -27.56 -18.81
C ALA A 79 -0.79 -27.12 -20.21
N SER A 80 -1.71 -27.00 -21.19
CA SER A 80 -1.37 -26.62 -22.56
C SER A 80 -1.41 -25.10 -22.80
N VAL A 81 -1.79 -24.31 -21.79
CA VAL A 81 -2.03 -22.86 -21.94
C VAL A 81 -0.97 -22.06 -21.21
N ASP A 82 -0.45 -21.06 -21.88
CA ASP A 82 0.34 -19.99 -21.29
C ASP A 82 -0.61 -18.94 -20.70
N TYR A 83 -0.83 -19.01 -19.38
CA TYR A 83 -1.72 -18.08 -18.66
C TYR A 83 -1.25 -16.64 -18.70
N ILE A 84 0.07 -16.40 -18.80
CA ILE A 84 0.61 -15.03 -18.92
C ILE A 84 0.26 -14.46 -20.28
N LYS A 85 0.44 -15.22 -21.35
CA LYS A 85 0.02 -14.80 -22.67
C LYS A 85 -1.49 -14.60 -22.77
N MET A 86 -2.27 -15.50 -22.16
CA MET A 86 -3.73 -15.39 -22.14
C MET A 86 -4.18 -14.11 -21.42
N GLY A 87 -3.66 -13.82 -20.23
CA GLY A 87 -3.94 -12.59 -19.49
C GLY A 87 -3.50 -11.34 -20.26
N THR A 88 -2.34 -11.39 -20.94
CA THR A 88 -1.87 -10.29 -21.80
C THR A 88 -2.84 -10.01 -22.95
N ASN A 89 -3.39 -11.04 -23.58
CA ASN A 89 -4.42 -10.87 -24.61
C ASN A 89 -5.67 -10.17 -24.04
N LEU A 90 -6.10 -10.57 -22.83
CA LEU A 90 -7.25 -9.94 -22.15
C LEU A 90 -7.01 -8.45 -21.89
N LEU A 91 -5.85 -8.07 -21.32
CA LEU A 91 -5.48 -6.67 -21.10
C LEU A 91 -5.40 -5.87 -22.38
N ASN A 92 -4.75 -6.41 -23.42
CA ASN A 92 -4.68 -5.75 -24.72
C ASN A 92 -6.06 -5.56 -25.33
N GLY A 93 -6.95 -6.53 -25.19
CA GLY A 93 -8.34 -6.45 -25.60
C GLY A 93 -9.06 -5.30 -24.92
N TYR A 94 -8.98 -5.23 -23.60
CA TYR A 94 -9.55 -4.14 -22.79
C TYR A 94 -9.00 -2.78 -23.21
N ASN A 95 -7.69 -2.64 -23.27
CA ASN A 95 -7.02 -1.37 -23.56
C ASN A 95 -7.38 -0.83 -24.96
N ASN A 96 -7.51 -1.70 -25.95
CA ASN A 96 -7.97 -1.31 -27.26
C ASN A 96 -9.47 -0.92 -27.28
N PHE A 97 -10.31 -1.65 -26.58
CA PHE A 97 -11.74 -1.34 -26.47
C PHE A 97 -11.97 -0.01 -25.75
N VAL A 98 -11.27 0.27 -24.67
CA VAL A 98 -11.35 1.57 -23.96
C VAL A 98 -10.92 2.72 -24.87
N LYS A 99 -9.94 2.53 -25.75
CA LYS A 99 -9.57 3.53 -26.78
C LYS A 99 -10.63 3.71 -27.86
N ALA A 100 -11.37 2.67 -28.21
CA ALA A 100 -12.44 2.75 -29.21
C ALA A 100 -13.66 3.54 -28.72
N LEU A 101 -13.99 3.46 -27.42
CA LEU A 101 -15.22 4.04 -26.87
C LEU A 101 -15.39 5.55 -27.13
N PRO A 102 -14.44 6.44 -26.79
CA PRO A 102 -14.60 7.87 -27.06
C PRO A 102 -14.64 8.17 -28.56
N LEU A 103 -13.96 7.40 -29.39
CA LEU A 103 -13.96 7.55 -30.82
C LEU A 103 -15.30 7.17 -31.47
N ASP A 104 -16.01 6.19 -30.89
CA ASP A 104 -17.33 5.73 -31.37
C ASP A 104 -18.44 6.74 -30.99
N LEU A 105 -18.17 7.65 -30.07
CA LEU A 105 -19.09 8.71 -29.63
C LEU A 105 -18.88 10.05 -30.34
N VAL A 106 -17.94 10.14 -31.28
CA VAL A 106 -17.70 11.35 -32.06
C VAL A 106 -18.90 11.62 -32.96
N PRO A 107 -19.48 12.86 -32.92
CA PRO A 107 -20.61 13.21 -33.78
C PRO A 107 -20.28 13.14 -35.28
N ASP A 108 -21.23 12.72 -36.07
CA ASP A 108 -21.13 12.78 -37.55
C ASP A 108 -21.16 14.24 -38.06
N ALA A 109 -20.95 14.44 -39.36
CA ALA A 109 -20.97 15.77 -39.99
C ALA A 109 -22.29 16.57 -39.79
N LYS A 110 -23.35 15.90 -39.30
CA LYS A 110 -24.66 16.49 -39.00
C LYS A 110 -24.83 16.71 -37.48
N GLY A 111 -23.75 16.52 -36.65
CA GLY A 111 -23.76 16.65 -35.20
C GLY A 111 -24.48 15.52 -34.48
N LYS A 112 -24.75 14.38 -35.13
CA LYS A 112 -25.44 13.24 -34.48
C LYS A 112 -24.44 12.18 -34.05
N VAL A 113 -24.53 11.78 -32.79
CA VAL A 113 -23.79 10.63 -32.23
C VAL A 113 -24.55 9.35 -32.57
N LYS A 114 -23.87 8.42 -33.23
CA LYS A 114 -24.40 7.11 -33.61
C LYS A 114 -23.40 6.00 -33.29
N PRO A 115 -23.35 5.57 -32.01
CA PRO A 115 -22.41 4.54 -31.62
C PRO A 115 -22.66 3.24 -32.36
N LYS A 116 -21.59 2.68 -32.90
CA LYS A 116 -21.64 1.43 -33.68
C LYS A 116 -21.09 0.24 -32.89
N TYR A 117 -20.10 0.50 -32.09
CA TYR A 117 -19.31 -0.53 -31.37
C TYR A 117 -19.52 -0.51 -29.86
N THR A 118 -19.90 0.62 -29.27
CA THR A 118 -19.99 0.87 -27.81
C THR A 118 -20.74 -0.23 -27.10
N LYS A 119 -21.92 -0.64 -27.59
CA LYS A 119 -22.74 -1.68 -26.93
C LYS A 119 -22.04 -3.04 -26.88
N GLU A 120 -21.39 -3.43 -27.99
CA GLU A 120 -20.66 -4.72 -28.05
C GLU A 120 -19.40 -4.68 -27.19
N ILE A 121 -18.67 -3.57 -27.21
CA ILE A 121 -17.48 -3.33 -26.35
C ILE A 121 -17.86 -3.51 -24.88
N ILE A 122 -18.87 -2.78 -24.41
CA ILE A 122 -19.32 -2.85 -23.01
C ILE A 122 -19.76 -4.28 -22.66
N GLY A 123 -20.53 -4.92 -23.51
CA GLY A 123 -20.97 -6.30 -23.29
C GLY A 123 -19.81 -7.28 -23.17
N LYS A 124 -18.78 -7.13 -24.01
CA LYS A 124 -17.59 -7.99 -23.99
C LYS A 124 -16.74 -7.75 -22.73
N ILE A 125 -16.43 -6.50 -22.40
CA ILE A 125 -15.68 -6.15 -21.16
C ILE A 125 -16.41 -6.69 -19.94
N LYS A 126 -17.71 -6.46 -19.84
CA LYS A 126 -18.55 -6.93 -18.73
C LYS A 126 -18.60 -8.45 -18.64
N GLY A 127 -18.66 -9.14 -19.78
CA GLY A 127 -18.67 -10.61 -19.84
C GLY A 127 -17.41 -11.24 -19.29
N HIS A 128 -16.29 -10.53 -19.35
CA HIS A 128 -14.98 -10.97 -18.83
C HIS A 128 -14.59 -10.37 -17.48
N ALA A 129 -15.53 -9.76 -16.75
CA ALA A 129 -15.22 -9.09 -15.49
C ALA A 129 -14.37 -9.96 -14.55
N ASN A 130 -14.79 -11.19 -14.27
CA ASN A 130 -14.07 -12.10 -13.37
C ASN A 130 -12.73 -12.60 -13.94
N ASP A 131 -12.56 -12.57 -15.25
CA ASP A 131 -11.33 -13.02 -15.90
C ASP A 131 -10.17 -12.04 -15.62
N TYR A 132 -10.46 -10.74 -15.39
CA TYR A 132 -9.43 -9.77 -14.98
C TYR A 132 -8.88 -10.10 -13.60
N PHE A 133 -9.73 -10.48 -12.63
CA PHE A 133 -9.24 -10.89 -11.31
C PHE A 133 -8.34 -12.13 -11.40
N LYS A 134 -8.77 -13.13 -12.19
CA LYS A 134 -7.98 -14.35 -12.40
C LYS A 134 -6.66 -14.05 -13.09
N ALA A 135 -6.65 -13.23 -14.15
CA ALA A 135 -5.43 -12.83 -14.84
C ALA A 135 -4.47 -12.09 -13.89
N GLY A 136 -4.99 -11.21 -13.01
CA GLY A 136 -4.19 -10.56 -11.97
C GLY A 136 -3.50 -11.56 -11.06
N ALA A 137 -4.20 -12.60 -10.62
CA ALA A 137 -3.63 -13.67 -9.80
C ALA A 137 -2.56 -14.49 -10.56
N ASP A 138 -2.81 -14.83 -11.82
CA ASP A 138 -1.86 -15.56 -12.67
C ASP A 138 -0.57 -14.75 -12.88
N PHE A 139 -0.67 -13.45 -13.18
CA PHE A 139 0.46 -12.54 -13.32
C PHE A 139 1.25 -12.39 -12.01
N PHE A 140 0.55 -12.22 -10.88
CA PHE A 140 1.19 -12.08 -9.58
C PHE A 140 2.00 -13.33 -9.21
N ASN A 141 1.41 -14.53 -9.41
CA ASN A 141 2.04 -15.81 -9.10
C ASN A 141 3.23 -16.13 -10.02
N ALA A 142 3.22 -15.63 -11.26
CA ALA A 142 4.33 -15.80 -12.18
C ALA A 142 5.59 -15.03 -11.78
N GLN A 143 5.48 -14.11 -10.82
CA GLN A 143 6.54 -13.18 -10.41
C GLN A 143 7.08 -12.35 -11.61
N LYS A 144 7.60 -11.16 -11.40
CA LYS A 144 8.10 -10.24 -12.45
C LYS A 144 7.04 -9.65 -13.41
N VAL A 145 5.78 -10.03 -13.33
CA VAL A 145 4.67 -9.46 -14.13
C VAL A 145 3.73 -8.65 -13.24
N TYR A 146 4.30 -7.97 -12.23
CA TYR A 146 3.56 -7.19 -11.24
C TYR A 146 2.80 -5.99 -11.80
N PRO A 147 3.31 -5.25 -12.79
CA PRO A 147 2.53 -4.17 -13.41
C PRO A 147 1.23 -4.65 -14.04
N GLU A 148 1.27 -5.78 -14.77
CA GLU A 148 0.11 -6.39 -15.40
C GLU A 148 -0.85 -6.99 -14.34
N ALA A 149 -0.32 -7.53 -13.25
CA ALA A 149 -1.13 -7.98 -12.13
C ALA A 149 -1.89 -6.80 -11.50
N TYR A 150 -1.20 -5.69 -11.22
CA TYR A 150 -1.81 -4.46 -10.72
C TYR A 150 -2.92 -3.98 -11.66
N GLU A 151 -2.64 -3.84 -12.96
CA GLU A 151 -3.59 -3.38 -13.95
C GLU A 151 -4.85 -4.26 -13.99
N SER A 152 -4.66 -5.59 -14.00
CA SER A 152 -5.78 -6.54 -14.06
C SER A 152 -6.68 -6.46 -12.82
N PHE A 153 -6.10 -6.43 -11.61
CA PHE A 153 -6.89 -6.27 -10.39
C PHE A 153 -7.60 -4.92 -10.34
N MET A 154 -6.95 -3.83 -10.79
CA MET A 154 -7.56 -2.52 -10.85
C MET A 154 -8.71 -2.45 -11.85
N ILE A 155 -8.56 -3.06 -13.05
CA ILE A 155 -9.66 -3.15 -14.03
C ILE A 155 -10.86 -3.83 -13.39
N TYR A 156 -10.67 -4.98 -12.74
CA TYR A 156 -11.76 -5.68 -12.05
C TYR A 156 -12.46 -4.78 -11.03
N ALA A 157 -11.68 -4.18 -10.13
CA ALA A 157 -12.23 -3.43 -9.00
C ALA A 157 -12.88 -2.10 -9.41
N ASP A 158 -12.30 -1.39 -10.39
CA ASP A 158 -12.80 -0.10 -10.88
C ASP A 158 -13.94 -0.25 -11.90
N LEU A 159 -14.19 -1.45 -12.42
CA LEU A 159 -15.13 -1.65 -13.53
C LEU A 159 -16.53 -1.07 -13.30
N PRO A 160 -17.17 -1.22 -12.12
CA PRO A 160 -18.49 -0.64 -11.87
C PRO A 160 -18.51 0.90 -11.89
N GLU A 161 -17.35 1.53 -11.66
CA GLU A 161 -17.19 2.99 -11.55
C GLU A 161 -16.78 3.64 -12.86
N GLN A 162 -16.48 2.83 -13.90
CA GLN A 162 -16.09 3.36 -15.21
C GLN A 162 -17.24 4.12 -15.84
N GLU A 163 -16.95 5.29 -16.44
CA GLU A 163 -17.96 6.14 -17.08
C GLU A 163 -18.79 5.40 -18.13
N PHE A 164 -18.14 4.56 -18.92
CA PHE A 164 -18.81 3.77 -19.97
C PHE A 164 -19.71 2.66 -19.41
N MET A 165 -19.60 2.34 -18.10
CA MET A 165 -20.46 1.37 -17.41
C MET A 165 -21.68 2.01 -16.78
N GLN A 166 -21.87 3.35 -16.87
CA GLN A 166 -23.04 4.01 -16.31
C GLN A 166 -24.34 3.48 -16.90
N GLY A 167 -25.25 3.04 -16.05
CA GLY A 167 -26.50 2.40 -16.43
C GLY A 167 -26.43 0.91 -16.69
N GLU A 168 -25.24 0.31 -16.73
CA GLU A 168 -25.07 -1.12 -16.81
C GLU A 168 -25.11 -1.77 -15.41
N LYS A 169 -25.79 -2.91 -15.33
CA LYS A 169 -25.75 -3.71 -14.09
C LYS A 169 -24.57 -4.67 -14.16
N ILE A 170 -23.67 -4.55 -13.21
CA ILE A 170 -22.58 -5.49 -12.98
C ILE A 170 -22.64 -5.95 -11.54
N ASP A 171 -22.56 -7.25 -11.32
CA ASP A 171 -22.60 -7.87 -9.99
C ASP A 171 -21.17 -8.10 -9.51
N LEU A 172 -20.57 -7.05 -8.96
CA LEU A 172 -19.27 -7.10 -8.31
C LEU A 172 -19.42 -6.54 -6.89
N PRO A 173 -19.55 -7.43 -5.88
CA PRO A 173 -19.69 -7.04 -4.49
C PRO A 173 -18.50 -6.19 -4.00
N ASP A 174 -18.75 -5.24 -3.11
CA ASP A 174 -17.69 -4.40 -2.54
C ASP A 174 -16.61 -5.21 -1.82
N ALA A 175 -16.95 -6.35 -1.22
CA ALA A 175 -15.98 -7.27 -0.61
C ALA A 175 -14.98 -7.85 -1.64
N ASP A 176 -15.47 -8.23 -2.83
CA ASP A 176 -14.63 -8.75 -3.90
C ASP A 176 -13.78 -7.63 -4.53
N ARG A 177 -14.36 -6.45 -4.70
CA ARG A 177 -13.65 -5.24 -5.14
C ARG A 177 -12.55 -4.85 -4.14
N GLY A 178 -12.87 -4.88 -2.85
CA GLY A 178 -11.90 -4.64 -1.77
C GLY A 178 -10.72 -5.61 -1.83
N THR A 179 -11.00 -6.89 -2.04
CA THR A 179 -9.98 -7.93 -2.23
C THR A 179 -9.12 -7.66 -3.47
N ALA A 180 -9.72 -7.23 -4.57
CA ALA A 180 -8.98 -6.90 -5.79
C ALA A 180 -8.07 -5.67 -5.61
N TYR A 181 -8.57 -4.60 -4.98
CA TYR A 181 -7.74 -3.45 -4.64
C TYR A 181 -6.59 -3.81 -3.70
N PHE A 182 -6.84 -4.65 -2.70
CA PHE A 182 -5.80 -5.12 -1.80
C PHE A 182 -4.71 -5.89 -2.56
N ASN A 183 -5.09 -6.80 -3.44
CA ASN A 183 -4.17 -7.56 -4.28
C ASN A 183 -3.41 -6.66 -5.28
N ALA A 184 -4.07 -5.64 -5.83
CA ALA A 184 -3.41 -4.60 -6.64
C ALA A 184 -2.34 -3.86 -5.82
N GLY A 185 -2.64 -3.52 -4.56
CA GLY A 185 -1.68 -2.94 -3.64
C GLY A 185 -0.44 -3.81 -3.44
N LEU A 186 -0.64 -5.11 -3.21
CA LEU A 186 0.46 -6.07 -3.08
C LEU A 186 1.27 -6.20 -4.38
N ALA A 187 0.61 -6.21 -5.53
CA ALA A 187 1.27 -6.28 -6.83
C ALA A 187 2.13 -5.03 -7.09
N ALA A 188 1.58 -3.84 -6.86
CA ALA A 188 2.32 -2.59 -7.01
C ALA A 188 3.51 -2.52 -6.05
N TYR A 189 3.36 -2.95 -4.79
CA TYR A 189 4.45 -3.02 -3.82
C TYR A 189 5.58 -3.94 -4.29
N SER A 190 5.22 -5.15 -4.74
CA SER A 190 6.17 -6.14 -5.27
C SER A 190 6.85 -5.65 -6.55
N GLY A 191 6.15 -4.86 -7.37
CA GLY A 191 6.66 -4.15 -8.54
C GLY A 191 7.43 -2.87 -8.23
N ASN A 192 7.61 -2.54 -6.93
CA ASN A 192 8.33 -1.35 -6.45
C ASN A 192 7.66 -0.01 -6.79
N ASP A 193 6.37 0.00 -7.12
CA ASP A 193 5.56 1.21 -7.34
C ASP A 193 4.76 1.55 -6.08
N ILE A 194 5.45 2.22 -5.14
CA ILE A 194 4.95 2.47 -3.79
C ILE A 194 3.72 3.38 -3.77
N LEU A 195 3.64 4.37 -4.68
CA LEU A 195 2.51 5.29 -4.71
C LEU A 195 1.24 4.63 -5.25
N LYS A 196 1.36 3.79 -6.28
CA LYS A 196 0.23 2.96 -6.74
C LYS A 196 -0.21 1.98 -5.67
N SER A 197 0.74 1.41 -4.93
CA SER A 197 0.45 0.52 -3.81
C SER A 197 -0.38 1.22 -2.73
N ALA A 198 0.06 2.42 -2.28
CA ALA A 198 -0.68 3.22 -1.30
C ALA A 198 -2.10 3.57 -1.79
N ASP A 199 -2.25 3.97 -3.06
CA ASP A 199 -3.56 4.29 -3.64
C ASP A 199 -4.50 3.08 -3.66
N ALA A 200 -3.99 1.92 -4.04
CA ALA A 200 -4.77 0.70 -4.08
C ALA A 200 -5.23 0.24 -2.69
N PHE A 201 -4.36 0.29 -1.66
CA PHE A 201 -4.77 0.00 -0.28
C PHE A 201 -5.79 1.02 0.23
N ARG A 202 -5.64 2.31 -0.09
CA ARG A 202 -6.64 3.34 0.22
C ARG A 202 -8.00 3.02 -0.43
N LYS A 203 -8.03 2.62 -1.70
CA LYS A 203 -9.25 2.20 -2.39
C LYS A 203 -9.88 0.98 -1.73
N ALA A 204 -9.07 -0.02 -1.33
CA ALA A 204 -9.55 -1.18 -0.58
C ALA A 204 -10.27 -0.76 0.72
N ARG A 205 -9.66 0.12 1.52
CA ARG A 205 -10.31 0.67 2.73
C ARG A 205 -11.64 1.36 2.43
N ASN A 206 -11.66 2.17 1.37
CA ASN A 206 -12.81 3.02 1.03
C ASN A 206 -14.03 2.22 0.59
N VAL A 207 -13.83 1.06 -0.05
CA VAL A 207 -14.94 0.14 -0.39
C VAL A 207 -15.31 -0.80 0.75
N GLY A 208 -14.68 -0.65 1.93
CA GLY A 208 -15.02 -1.42 3.11
C GLY A 208 -14.29 -2.74 3.28
N TYR A 209 -13.11 -2.92 2.65
CA TYR A 209 -12.27 -4.09 2.92
C TYR A 209 -11.99 -4.21 4.41
N GLU A 210 -12.30 -5.36 5.00
CA GLU A 210 -12.36 -5.48 6.46
C GLU A 210 -11.00 -5.76 7.12
N ASP A 211 -10.04 -6.33 6.40
CA ASP A 211 -8.74 -6.66 6.97
C ASP A 211 -7.92 -5.40 7.26
N LYS A 212 -7.48 -5.28 8.51
CA LYS A 212 -6.60 -4.21 9.00
C LYS A 212 -5.29 -4.08 8.21
N GLN A 213 -4.86 -5.12 7.51
CA GLN A 213 -3.65 -5.09 6.71
C GLN A 213 -3.69 -4.01 5.62
N ALA A 214 -4.86 -3.65 5.08
CA ALA A 214 -4.97 -2.56 4.12
C ALA A 214 -4.52 -1.21 4.72
N TYR A 215 -4.87 -0.96 5.98
CA TYR A 215 -4.45 0.24 6.72
C TYR A 215 -2.95 0.21 7.03
N ILE A 216 -2.46 -0.92 7.53
CA ILE A 216 -1.05 -1.10 7.93
C ILE A 216 -0.13 -0.94 6.72
N TYR A 217 -0.47 -1.58 5.61
CA TYR A 217 0.34 -1.49 4.40
C TYR A 217 0.27 -0.11 3.74
N GLU A 218 -0.87 0.59 3.81
CA GLU A 218 -0.94 1.98 3.33
C GLU A 218 -0.01 2.89 4.14
N ILE A 219 0.01 2.77 5.49
CA ILE A 219 0.95 3.49 6.35
C ILE A 219 2.41 3.16 5.95
N ALA A 220 2.73 1.88 5.80
CA ALA A 220 4.08 1.45 5.41
C ALA A 220 4.50 2.02 4.04
N CYS A 221 3.59 2.06 3.07
CA CYS A 221 3.86 2.68 1.77
C CYS A 221 4.20 4.17 1.90
N TRP A 222 3.45 4.93 2.70
CA TRP A 222 3.73 6.34 2.90
C TRP A 222 5.05 6.58 3.64
N GLN A 223 5.41 5.73 4.61
CA GLN A 223 6.72 5.78 5.27
C GLN A 223 7.86 5.55 4.27
N VAL A 224 7.73 4.55 3.39
CA VAL A 224 8.71 4.28 2.33
C VAL A 224 8.78 5.44 1.33
N ALA A 225 7.64 6.03 0.95
CA ALA A 225 7.61 7.17 0.03
C ALA A 225 8.41 8.37 0.58
N ALA A 226 8.19 8.71 1.86
CA ALA A 226 8.94 9.78 2.52
C ALA A 226 10.46 9.49 2.64
N GLN A 227 10.83 8.23 2.88
CA GLN A 227 12.24 7.82 2.93
C GLN A 227 12.94 7.92 1.57
N ARG A 228 12.22 7.66 0.48
CA ARG A 228 12.76 7.69 -0.88
C ARG A 228 12.82 9.10 -1.46
N ASP A 229 11.88 9.95 -1.09
CA ASP A 229 11.75 11.31 -1.61
C ASP A 229 11.34 12.26 -0.48
N SER A 230 12.29 13.09 -0.03
CA SER A 230 12.06 14.06 1.04
C SER A 230 10.99 15.10 0.71
N THR A 231 10.67 15.32 -0.58
CA THR A 231 9.55 16.21 -0.97
C THR A 231 8.20 15.64 -0.60
N MET A 232 8.10 14.34 -0.38
CA MET A 232 6.89 13.64 0.04
C MET A 232 6.66 13.65 1.55
N GLU A 233 7.61 14.15 2.35
CA GLU A 233 7.56 14.02 3.82
C GLU A 233 6.27 14.59 4.43
N GLN A 234 5.86 15.79 4.03
CA GLN A 234 4.63 16.39 4.55
C GLN A 234 3.39 15.63 4.07
N THR A 235 3.34 15.28 2.80
CA THR A 235 2.22 14.49 2.25
C THR A 235 2.10 13.14 2.96
N ALA A 236 3.22 12.46 3.18
CA ALA A 236 3.25 11.18 3.88
C ALA A 236 2.77 11.31 5.33
N LYS A 237 3.22 12.35 6.05
CA LYS A 237 2.75 12.63 7.42
C LYS A 237 1.24 12.79 7.46
N ASP A 238 0.67 13.61 6.57
CA ASP A 238 -0.78 13.86 6.54
C ASP A 238 -1.57 12.60 6.23
N ARG A 239 -1.07 11.79 5.28
CA ARG A 239 -1.69 10.50 4.91
C ARG A 239 -1.58 9.45 6.00
N ILE A 240 -0.42 9.31 6.63
CA ILE A 240 -0.24 8.39 7.76
C ILE A 240 -1.20 8.74 8.89
N LEU A 241 -1.34 10.04 9.22
CA LEU A 241 -2.28 10.47 10.25
C LEU A 241 -3.73 10.12 9.89
N GLU A 242 -4.17 10.45 8.67
CA GLU A 242 -5.52 10.11 8.17
C GLU A 242 -5.82 8.61 8.33
N VAL A 243 -4.89 7.77 7.87
CA VAL A 243 -5.04 6.30 7.92
C VAL A 243 -5.02 5.79 9.36
N ALA A 244 -4.12 6.33 10.19
CA ALA A 244 -4.01 5.95 11.59
C ALA A 244 -5.26 6.32 12.39
N GLU A 245 -5.84 7.52 12.18
CA GLU A 245 -7.09 7.93 12.82
C GLU A 245 -8.28 7.06 12.38
N ALA A 246 -8.35 6.71 11.10
CA ALA A 246 -9.39 5.81 10.59
C ALA A 246 -9.22 4.38 11.15
N GLY A 247 -7.99 3.90 11.26
CA GLY A 247 -7.67 2.60 11.84
C GLY A 247 -7.94 2.56 13.35
N ASP A 248 -7.54 3.58 14.11
CA ASP A 248 -7.81 3.70 15.54
C ASP A 248 -9.32 3.70 15.84
N LYS A 249 -10.08 4.44 15.03
CA LYS A 249 -11.55 4.46 15.16
C LYS A 249 -12.19 3.09 14.93
N LYS A 250 -11.64 2.29 14.02
CA LYS A 250 -12.21 0.99 13.63
C LYS A 250 -11.74 -0.15 14.52
N TYR A 251 -10.46 -0.18 14.90
CA TYR A 251 -9.82 -1.31 15.58
C TYR A 251 -9.38 -0.97 17.02
N GLY A 252 -9.18 0.32 17.34
CA GLY A 252 -8.78 0.75 18.68
C GLY A 252 -7.51 0.03 19.17
N MET A 253 -7.57 -0.44 20.41
CA MET A 253 -6.47 -1.15 21.07
C MET A 253 -6.28 -2.60 20.59
N GLU A 254 -7.15 -3.14 19.74
CA GLU A 254 -6.90 -4.42 19.05
C GLU A 254 -5.72 -4.33 18.09
N GLU A 255 -5.39 -3.09 17.63
CA GLU A 255 -4.26 -2.83 16.75
C GLU A 255 -3.52 -1.55 17.17
N PRO A 256 -2.59 -1.65 18.15
CA PRO A 256 -1.90 -0.49 18.75
C PRO A 256 -1.07 0.35 17.76
N ILE A 257 -0.74 -0.17 16.57
CA ILE A 257 0.05 0.54 15.57
C ILE A 257 -0.60 1.88 15.19
N PHE A 258 -1.93 1.95 15.17
CA PHE A 258 -2.63 3.18 14.81
C PHE A 258 -2.45 4.25 15.88
N VAL A 259 -2.65 3.90 17.14
CA VAL A 259 -2.42 4.81 18.27
C VAL A 259 -0.97 5.28 18.31
N ASN A 260 -0.02 4.38 18.11
CA ASN A 260 1.40 4.71 18.08
C ASN A 260 1.74 5.72 16.99
N ASN A 261 1.19 5.57 15.80
CA ASN A 261 1.40 6.54 14.71
C ASN A 261 0.79 7.92 15.05
N ILE A 262 -0.41 7.96 15.63
CA ILE A 262 -1.04 9.22 16.06
C ILE A 262 -0.19 9.92 17.12
N VAL A 263 0.25 9.18 18.13
CA VAL A 263 1.08 9.73 19.22
C VAL A 263 2.43 10.23 18.68
N ASN A 264 3.08 9.46 17.80
CA ASN A 264 4.32 9.88 17.15
C ASN A 264 4.14 11.16 16.34
N PHE A 265 3.03 11.29 15.60
CA PHE A 265 2.69 12.51 14.89
C PHE A 265 2.54 13.69 15.85
N LEU A 266 1.76 13.55 16.93
CA LEU A 266 1.56 14.61 17.91
C LEU A 266 2.86 15.04 18.57
N VAL A 267 3.73 14.08 18.90
CA VAL A 267 5.07 14.34 19.48
C VAL A 267 5.96 15.09 18.49
N THR A 268 6.00 14.67 17.24
CA THR A 268 6.81 15.30 16.20
C THR A 268 6.36 16.73 15.90
N ASP A 269 5.06 17.00 16.01
CA ASP A 269 4.44 18.32 15.85
C ASP A 269 4.55 19.19 17.12
N GLY A 270 5.17 18.69 18.20
CA GLY A 270 5.26 19.41 19.48
C GLY A 270 3.95 19.50 20.27
N LYS A 271 2.92 18.74 19.88
CA LYS A 271 1.59 18.71 20.51
C LYS A 271 1.54 17.73 21.69
N TYR A 272 2.52 17.85 22.57
CA TYR A 272 2.73 16.90 23.68
C TYR A 272 1.52 16.73 24.60
N ASP A 273 0.85 17.83 24.98
CA ASP A 273 -0.32 17.77 25.86
C ASP A 273 -1.46 16.95 25.25
N GLN A 274 -1.64 17.04 23.94
CA GLN A 274 -2.65 16.24 23.23
C GLN A 274 -2.25 14.76 23.22
N ALA A 275 -0.97 14.46 23.04
CA ALA A 275 -0.45 13.10 23.10
C ALA A 275 -0.64 12.49 24.51
N VAL A 276 -0.30 13.25 25.56
CA VAL A 276 -0.51 12.82 26.98
C VAL A 276 -1.99 12.58 27.24
N THR A 277 -2.87 13.48 26.81
CA THR A 277 -4.32 13.34 27.01
C THR A 277 -4.83 12.08 26.35
N LYS A 278 -4.53 11.89 25.04
CA LYS A 278 -4.96 10.68 24.31
C LYS A 278 -4.53 9.39 24.98
N VAL A 279 -3.26 9.28 25.39
CA VAL A 279 -2.77 8.05 26.02
C VAL A 279 -3.35 7.89 27.42
N SER A 280 -3.58 8.98 28.16
CA SER A 280 -4.20 8.94 29.48
C SER A 280 -5.64 8.44 29.45
N ASP A 281 -6.41 8.85 28.43
CA ASP A 281 -7.77 8.37 28.21
C ASP A 281 -7.77 6.85 27.93
N LEU A 282 -6.81 6.37 27.12
CA LEU A 282 -6.64 4.94 26.86
C LEU A 282 -6.21 4.15 28.09
N ILE A 283 -5.32 4.70 28.94
CA ILE A 283 -4.93 4.10 30.22
C ILE A 283 -6.14 4.00 31.16
N SER A 284 -6.98 5.03 31.18
CA SER A 284 -8.20 5.02 32.02
C SER A 284 -9.16 3.90 31.63
N ALA A 285 -9.24 3.58 30.35
CA ALA A 285 -10.04 2.47 29.83
C ALA A 285 -9.33 1.09 29.97
N ASN A 286 -7.98 1.07 30.03
CA ASN A 286 -7.16 -0.15 30.04
C ASN A 286 -6.01 -0.01 31.06
N PRO A 287 -6.31 0.04 32.36
CA PRO A 287 -5.33 0.40 33.42
C PRO A 287 -4.19 -0.63 33.62
N ASP A 288 -4.37 -1.85 33.12
CA ASP A 288 -3.38 -2.92 33.22
C ASP A 288 -2.59 -3.13 31.90
N ASN A 289 -2.70 -2.23 30.93
CA ASN A 289 -1.96 -2.33 29.68
C ASN A 289 -0.59 -1.64 29.78
N ALA A 290 0.48 -2.43 29.90
CA ALA A 290 1.86 -1.95 30.06
C ALA A 290 2.32 -1.06 28.89
N ALA A 291 1.95 -1.40 27.64
CA ALA A 291 2.36 -0.66 26.45
C ALA A 291 1.87 0.81 26.47
N LEU A 292 0.70 1.08 27.05
CA LEU A 292 0.18 2.44 27.18
C LEU A 292 0.97 3.29 28.14
N TYR A 293 1.40 2.72 29.29
CA TYR A 293 2.31 3.43 30.19
C TYR A 293 3.68 3.66 29.53
N GLY A 294 4.21 2.67 28.81
CA GLY A 294 5.43 2.84 28.01
C GLY A 294 5.32 3.97 26.99
N LEU A 295 4.18 4.03 26.28
CA LEU A 295 3.89 5.07 25.30
C LEU A 295 3.76 6.47 25.94
N ARG A 296 3.10 6.60 27.11
CA ARG A 296 3.02 7.89 27.81
C ARG A 296 4.37 8.28 28.42
N GLY A 297 5.12 7.31 28.93
CA GLY A 297 6.49 7.49 29.38
C GLY A 297 7.41 8.04 28.28
N PHE A 298 7.26 7.54 27.05
CA PHE A 298 7.94 8.10 25.87
C PHE A 298 7.53 9.56 25.60
N VAL A 299 6.24 9.89 25.68
CA VAL A 299 5.79 11.29 25.48
C VAL A 299 6.39 12.20 26.53
N TYR A 300 6.37 11.82 27.82
CA TYR A 300 7.00 12.59 28.90
C TYR A 300 8.51 12.73 28.71
N ASP A 301 9.21 11.71 28.20
CA ASP A 301 10.63 11.80 27.88
C ASP A 301 10.88 12.89 26.80
N ARG A 302 10.05 12.94 25.76
CA ARG A 302 10.13 13.98 24.71
C ARG A 302 9.79 15.39 25.22
N MET A 303 9.03 15.49 26.31
CA MET A 303 8.77 16.75 27.03
C MET A 303 9.90 17.16 27.99
N ASN A 304 10.94 16.35 28.16
CA ASN A 304 11.95 16.48 29.20
C ASN A 304 11.35 16.45 30.63
N ASN A 305 10.21 15.76 30.80
CA ASN A 305 9.59 15.51 32.11
C ASN A 305 10.06 14.16 32.64
N ASP A 306 11.28 14.15 33.20
CA ASP A 306 11.96 12.93 33.60
C ASP A 306 11.21 12.18 34.70
N ASP A 307 10.68 12.89 35.70
CA ASP A 307 9.99 12.27 36.83
C ASP A 307 8.72 11.54 36.38
N ALA A 308 7.90 12.16 35.55
CA ALA A 308 6.69 11.54 34.99
C ALA A 308 7.04 10.37 34.05
N SER A 309 8.07 10.53 33.22
CA SER A 309 8.56 9.48 32.34
C SER A 309 9.03 8.25 33.12
N VAL A 310 9.88 8.44 34.13
CA VAL A 310 10.35 7.35 34.98
C VAL A 310 9.20 6.67 35.74
N ALA A 311 8.22 7.42 36.24
CA ALA A 311 7.06 6.87 36.91
C ALA A 311 6.24 5.95 35.99
N ASP A 312 5.96 6.38 34.75
CA ASP A 312 5.22 5.59 33.78
C ASP A 312 6.02 4.35 33.34
N TYR A 313 7.30 4.47 33.04
CA TYR A 313 8.13 3.31 32.70
C TYR A 313 8.24 2.27 33.83
N ARG A 314 8.29 2.72 35.09
CA ARG A 314 8.23 1.81 36.23
C ARG A 314 6.89 1.09 36.31
N LYS A 315 5.80 1.83 36.12
CA LYS A 315 4.47 1.23 36.11
C LYS A 315 4.36 0.19 34.98
N ALA A 316 4.82 0.51 33.77
CA ALA A 316 4.88 -0.44 32.66
C ALA A 316 5.65 -1.71 33.01
N ALA A 317 6.88 -1.55 33.55
CA ALA A 317 7.75 -2.67 33.93
C ALA A 317 7.19 -3.56 35.06
N SER A 318 6.27 -3.02 35.87
CA SER A 318 5.61 -3.74 36.98
C SER A 318 4.42 -4.60 36.53
N LEU A 319 3.96 -4.45 35.32
CA LEU A 319 2.82 -5.21 34.75
C LEU A 319 3.31 -6.49 34.05
N ASP A 320 2.49 -7.54 34.08
CA ASP A 320 2.88 -8.86 33.57
C ASP A 320 2.93 -8.92 32.05
N ASN A 321 2.14 -8.07 31.36
CA ASN A 321 2.02 -8.01 29.90
C ASN A 321 2.99 -7.02 29.23
N VAL A 322 4.04 -6.59 29.93
CA VAL A 322 5.05 -5.68 29.38
C VAL A 322 5.86 -6.37 28.27
N ASP A 323 6.00 -5.70 27.14
CA ASP A 323 6.79 -6.16 26.01
C ASP A 323 8.29 -5.83 26.16
N PHE A 324 9.11 -6.47 25.33
CA PHE A 324 10.56 -6.32 25.31
C PHE A 324 11.01 -4.86 25.09
N GLU A 325 10.44 -4.18 24.10
CA GLU A 325 10.84 -2.81 23.75
C GLU A 325 10.49 -1.82 24.87
N THR A 326 9.33 -1.99 25.49
CA THR A 326 8.93 -1.18 26.66
C THR A 326 9.90 -1.37 27.83
N LEU A 327 10.31 -2.62 28.13
CA LEU A 327 11.31 -2.89 29.20
C LEU A 327 12.68 -2.30 28.86
N LYS A 328 13.14 -2.46 27.61
CA LYS A 328 14.42 -1.91 27.15
C LYS A 328 14.44 -0.39 27.29
N ASN A 329 13.38 0.29 26.86
CA ASN A 329 13.25 1.74 26.97
C ASN A 329 13.13 2.20 28.42
N ALA A 330 12.40 1.46 29.28
CA ALA A 330 12.31 1.71 30.69
C ALA A 330 13.68 1.62 31.37
N GLY A 331 14.44 0.57 31.12
CA GLY A 331 15.80 0.39 31.64
C GLY A 331 16.72 1.55 31.23
N LYS A 332 16.74 1.90 29.95
CA LYS A 332 17.51 3.04 29.40
C LYS A 332 17.14 4.37 30.07
N LYS A 333 15.84 4.66 30.21
CA LYS A 333 15.36 5.92 30.77
C LYS A 333 15.67 6.04 32.27
N ILE A 334 15.40 4.98 33.03
CA ILE A 334 15.64 4.98 34.49
C ILE A 334 17.13 5.08 34.79
N TYR A 335 17.98 4.38 34.01
CA TYR A 335 19.45 4.50 34.15
C TYR A 335 19.92 5.93 33.88
N ARG A 336 19.48 6.55 32.76
CA ARG A 336 19.85 7.92 32.40
C ARG A 336 19.43 8.92 33.48
N ALA A 337 18.15 8.84 33.91
CA ALA A 337 17.67 9.70 35.00
C ALA A 337 18.46 9.52 36.30
N GLY A 338 18.88 8.30 36.59
CA GLY A 338 19.78 8.01 37.71
C GLY A 338 21.16 8.66 37.57
N ALA A 339 21.75 8.60 36.38
CA ALA A 339 23.04 9.22 36.10
C ALA A 339 22.98 10.75 36.24
N ASP A 340 21.91 11.37 35.75
CA ASP A 340 21.71 12.81 35.87
C ASP A 340 21.52 13.23 37.31
N LYS A 341 20.73 12.51 38.10
CA LYS A 341 20.57 12.76 39.55
C LYS A 341 21.87 12.53 40.33
N TRP A 342 22.65 11.50 39.97
CA TRP A 342 23.95 11.25 40.57
C TRP A 342 24.93 12.43 40.33
N ASN A 343 25.00 12.90 39.11
CA ASN A 343 25.89 14.00 38.73
C ASN A 343 25.51 15.35 39.36
N ALA A 344 24.24 15.50 39.75
CA ALA A 344 23.76 16.70 40.43
C ALA A 344 24.04 16.71 41.94
N ILE A 345 24.50 15.58 42.57
CA ILE A 345 24.77 15.52 43.99
C ILE A 345 26.17 16.03 44.30
N GLU A 346 26.27 17.19 44.91
CA GLU A 346 27.53 17.79 45.31
C GLU A 346 27.92 17.43 46.77
N GLY A 347 29.23 17.45 47.02
CA GLY A 347 29.77 17.31 48.35
C GLY A 347 29.68 15.89 48.95
N SER A 348 29.96 15.80 50.28
CA SER A 348 30.02 14.52 51.03
C SER A 348 29.25 14.57 52.35
N SER A 349 28.31 15.50 52.49
CA SER A 349 27.45 15.61 53.68
C SER A 349 26.60 14.31 53.90
N ALA A 350 25.98 14.19 55.08
CA ALA A 350 25.10 13.06 55.36
C ALA A 350 23.90 13.03 54.36
N GLU A 351 23.38 14.18 53.99
CA GLU A 351 22.31 14.35 53.03
C GLU A 351 22.77 13.93 51.63
N ALA A 352 23.98 14.33 51.19
CA ALA A 352 24.54 13.90 49.94
C ALA A 352 24.78 12.39 49.87
N LYS A 353 25.21 11.76 50.95
CA LYS A 353 25.35 10.30 51.03
C LYS A 353 23.99 9.60 50.95
N ALA A 354 22.99 10.12 51.68
CA ALA A 354 21.64 9.57 51.62
C ALA A 354 21.02 9.70 50.19
N ALA A 355 21.21 10.85 49.53
CA ALA A 355 20.77 11.06 48.17
C ALA A 355 21.46 10.10 47.16
N ARG A 356 22.77 9.86 47.32
CA ARG A 356 23.50 8.84 46.53
C ARG A 356 22.97 7.45 46.75
N GLN A 357 22.66 7.07 47.99
CA GLN A 357 22.08 5.76 48.28
C GLN A 357 20.68 5.63 47.68
N ASP A 358 19.88 6.69 47.68
CA ASP A 358 18.58 6.71 47.01
C ASP A 358 18.72 6.48 45.50
N VAL A 359 19.65 7.18 44.87
CA VAL A 359 19.95 7.02 43.44
C VAL A 359 20.40 5.60 43.10
N LYS A 360 21.26 5.01 43.96
CA LYS A 360 21.69 3.61 43.81
C LYS A 360 20.49 2.68 43.72
N VAL A 361 19.66 2.68 44.76
CA VAL A 361 18.56 1.71 44.90
C VAL A 361 17.44 2.00 43.90
N ASN A 362 17.00 3.24 43.85
CA ASN A 362 15.82 3.60 43.08
C ASN A 362 16.07 3.81 41.57
N TYR A 363 17.33 3.96 41.16
CA TYR A 363 17.60 4.16 39.71
C TYR A 363 18.52 3.08 39.13
N PHE A 364 19.75 2.90 39.67
CA PHE A 364 20.69 1.95 39.06
C PHE A 364 20.29 0.49 39.27
N GLU A 365 19.97 0.09 40.51
CA GLU A 365 19.53 -1.28 40.81
C GLU A 365 18.16 -1.56 40.15
N ALA A 366 17.24 -0.59 40.14
CA ALA A 366 15.96 -0.72 39.46
C ALA A 366 16.12 -0.86 37.96
N ALA A 367 16.99 -0.03 37.32
CA ALA A 367 17.29 -0.13 35.89
C ALA A 367 17.93 -1.49 35.57
N LYS A 368 18.84 -1.99 36.42
CA LYS A 368 19.44 -3.32 36.24
C LYS A 368 18.40 -4.43 36.24
N ALA A 369 17.51 -4.44 37.23
CA ALA A 369 16.46 -5.46 37.33
C ALA A 369 15.53 -5.44 36.10
N ILE A 370 15.20 -4.25 35.59
CA ILE A 370 14.37 -4.12 34.37
C ILE A 370 15.13 -4.57 33.12
N ALA A 371 16.42 -4.19 33.02
CA ALA A 371 17.26 -4.60 31.90
C ALA A 371 17.49 -6.12 31.87
N ASP A 372 17.69 -6.73 33.04
CA ASP A 372 17.82 -8.19 33.19
C ASP A 372 16.50 -8.91 32.80
N LYS A 373 15.33 -8.35 33.14
CA LYS A 373 14.02 -8.85 32.70
C LYS A 373 13.88 -8.77 31.16
N ALA A 374 14.31 -7.67 30.54
CA ALA A 374 14.33 -7.53 29.08
C ALA A 374 15.31 -8.52 28.46
N LYS A 375 16.51 -8.72 29.04
CA LYS A 375 17.52 -9.65 28.54
C LYS A 375 17.04 -11.11 28.55
N ALA A 376 16.18 -11.47 29.49
CA ALA A 376 15.55 -12.78 29.56
C ALA A 376 14.55 -13.00 28.40
N MET A 377 13.99 -11.92 27.81
CA MET A 377 13.08 -12.00 26.65
C MET A 377 13.82 -12.03 25.31
N ASN A 378 14.95 -11.33 25.21
CA ASN A 378 15.80 -11.32 24.02
C ASN A 378 17.29 -11.30 24.43
N ALA A 379 17.91 -12.47 24.42
CA ALA A 379 19.28 -12.66 24.85
C ALA A 379 20.33 -12.10 23.87
N GLU A 380 19.97 -11.81 22.63
CA GLU A 380 20.93 -11.42 21.58
C GLU A 380 20.96 -9.91 21.30
N ASP A 381 20.20 -9.10 22.05
CA ASP A 381 20.17 -7.64 21.87
C ASP A 381 21.45 -6.98 22.41
N SER A 382 22.30 -6.50 21.52
CA SER A 382 23.59 -5.88 21.86
C SER A 382 23.47 -4.53 22.55
N ASP A 383 22.41 -3.76 22.26
CA ASP A 383 22.17 -2.48 22.93
C ASP A 383 21.85 -2.69 24.40
N LEU A 384 21.17 -3.80 24.72
CA LEU A 384 20.84 -4.17 26.08
C LEU A 384 22.06 -4.67 26.83
N ASP A 385 22.98 -5.40 26.19
CA ASP A 385 24.26 -5.78 26.75
C ASP A 385 25.08 -4.55 27.17
N TYR A 386 25.18 -3.60 26.25
CA TYR A 386 25.87 -2.34 26.53
C TYR A 386 25.21 -1.55 27.68
N LEU A 387 23.88 -1.53 27.77
CA LEU A 387 23.16 -0.90 28.86
C LEU A 387 23.50 -1.58 30.21
N ILE A 388 23.46 -2.91 30.26
CA ILE A 388 23.75 -3.71 31.45
C ILE A 388 25.19 -3.47 31.92
N GLU A 389 26.17 -3.51 31.02
CA GLU A 389 27.57 -3.22 31.30
C GLU A 389 27.76 -1.83 31.90
N ASN A 390 27.11 -0.81 31.37
CA ASN A 390 27.17 0.56 31.88
C ASN A 390 26.56 0.67 33.31
N ILE A 391 25.44 -0.03 33.56
CA ILE A 391 24.82 -0.05 34.89
C ILE A 391 25.75 -0.76 35.88
N ASP A 392 26.30 -1.91 35.53
CA ASP A 392 27.22 -2.67 36.40
C ASP A 392 28.51 -1.88 36.70
N TYR A 393 29.05 -1.19 35.70
CA TYR A 393 30.17 -0.27 35.88
C TYR A 393 29.81 0.85 36.89
N ALA A 394 28.64 1.48 36.75
CA ALA A 394 28.19 2.53 37.64
C ALA A 394 28.02 2.01 39.09
N LEU A 395 27.36 0.85 39.25
CA LEU A 395 27.17 0.22 40.57
C LEU A 395 28.48 -0.14 41.26
N THR A 396 29.48 -0.60 40.52
CA THR A 396 30.79 -0.97 41.07
C THR A 396 31.70 0.22 41.28
N THR A 397 31.63 1.26 40.48
CA THR A 397 32.56 2.41 40.51
C THR A 397 32.08 3.52 41.43
N TYR A 398 30.78 3.82 41.43
CA TYR A 398 30.24 4.97 42.18
C TYR A 398 29.85 4.64 43.62
N PHE A 399 29.62 3.37 43.95
CA PHE A 399 29.04 2.97 45.22
C PHE A 399 29.92 2.02 46.05
N ASN A 400 31.16 1.81 45.64
CA ASN A 400 32.19 1.08 46.47
C ASN A 400 32.99 2.00 47.36
#